data_d81d6a1835f1568639c253c963d4ee9f
#
_entry.id   d81d6a1835f1568639c253c963d4ee9f
#
_cell.length_a   1.000
_cell.length_b   1.000
_cell.length_c   1.000
_cell.angle_alpha   90.00
_cell.angle_beta   90.00
_cell.angle_gamma   90.00
#
_symmetry.space_group_name_H-M   'P 1'
#
loop_
_entity.id
_entity.type
_entity.pdbx_description
1 polymer ?
#
loop_
_entity_poly.entity_id
_entity_poly.type
_entity_poly.pdbx_seq_one_letter_code
_entity_poly.pdbx_strand_id
1 'polypeptide(L)'
;MSKTENLQYLKFNVAIEGLIDKWYAWSHLVSPATAAMNIKDRHLKIMESYIKNPKIHAAAVKKPEMLGGPFIDYQGGRVEEIKDLMNKTVDQRANMLELRDAIHELNELLQKEAVGYSMEPLYAKIPEPLKGFVELYYDLNDQPNYRFFESLLYQSKYYDETSQSISLQLVEADDDRPFVLSTPRLEDENLIHLDVAFKNQVIDQLFRMKREPGDYNEIKNLLQIKPEQEELFKSFFTKEPPKKYEEYEGAGIRTRYFGHACVLVETSEMSILVDPVISYDGYETEINRFTVNDLPKEIDYVLITHNHQDHVLLETLLQLRHMIKNIVVPGCSRGNLQDPSLKLMLNNIGFENVIELGDMESIKMDKCIITGLPFIGEHSDLDVRSKLCFHVSLHNKLKLLFAADSCNVQPEVYQRVQSVIGDIDVLFLGMECDGAPLSWLYGPLLSKKMDRDKDQSRRLAGCNYDQGRSLMKIFNPRNVFVYAMGLEPWLEFISSIKYTDESRPIVESNKLVEECLGRNIDAERLFGEKTIEY
;
A
#
# COMPACT_ATOMS: atom_id res chain seq x y z
N MET A 1 -2.05 30.56 -33.22
CA MET A 1 -1.85 30.64 -31.77
C MET A 1 -0.47 30.10 -31.48
N SER A 2 0.35 30.81 -30.74
CA SER A 2 1.72 30.35 -30.44
C SER A 2 1.65 29.12 -29.53
N LYS A 3 2.51 28.12 -29.73
CA LYS A 3 2.59 26.91 -28.89
C LYS A 3 2.74 27.21 -27.39
N THR A 4 3.14 28.41 -27.02
CA THR A 4 3.36 28.86 -25.62
C THR A 4 2.11 29.30 -24.86
N GLU A 5 0.99 29.59 -25.54
CA GLU A 5 -0.25 30.05 -24.89
C GLU A 5 -1.03 28.96 -24.13
N ASN A 6 -0.81 27.68 -24.48
CA ASN A 6 -1.53 26.54 -23.92
C ASN A 6 -0.72 25.76 -22.86
N LEU A 7 0.50 26.20 -22.57
CA LEU A 7 1.33 25.56 -21.54
C LEU A 7 0.77 25.81 -20.16
N GLN A 8 0.50 24.73 -19.43
CA GLN A 8 -0.04 24.77 -18.06
C GLN A 8 0.61 23.69 -17.19
N TYR A 9 0.54 23.89 -15.89
CA TYR A 9 0.93 22.92 -14.88
C TYR A 9 -0.31 22.26 -14.30
N LEU A 10 -0.21 20.97 -13.95
CA LEU A 10 -1.20 20.29 -13.13
C LEU A 10 -1.07 20.78 -11.68
N LYS A 11 -2.17 21.12 -11.03
CA LYS A 11 -2.17 21.54 -9.62
C LYS A 11 -1.70 20.42 -8.71
N PHE A 12 -1.03 20.76 -7.60
CA PHE A 12 -0.46 19.78 -6.68
C PHE A 12 -1.50 18.96 -5.92
N ASN A 13 -2.67 19.54 -5.65
CA ASN A 13 -3.79 18.86 -5.00
C ASN A 13 -4.67 18.03 -5.96
N VAL A 14 -4.24 17.81 -7.20
CA VAL A 14 -4.91 16.84 -8.07
C VAL A 14 -4.47 15.44 -7.65
N ALA A 15 -5.41 14.66 -7.14
CA ALA A 15 -5.26 13.24 -6.84
C ALA A 15 -5.63 12.36 -8.03
N ILE A 16 -5.02 11.18 -8.09
CA ILE A 16 -5.43 10.08 -8.95
C ILE A 16 -5.77 8.89 -8.08
N GLU A 17 -6.98 8.39 -8.13
CA GLU A 17 -7.29 7.08 -7.57
C GLU A 17 -7.33 6.04 -8.69
N GLY A 18 -6.46 5.03 -8.63
CA GLY A 18 -6.57 3.84 -9.47
C GLY A 18 -7.78 3.03 -9.03
N LEU A 19 -8.63 2.61 -9.97
CA LEU A 19 -9.86 1.88 -9.67
C LEU A 19 -9.93 0.58 -10.46
N ILE A 20 -10.48 -0.45 -9.83
CA ILE A 20 -10.92 -1.69 -10.49
C ILE A 20 -12.41 -1.85 -10.23
N ASP A 21 -13.23 -1.79 -11.29
CA ASP A 21 -14.70 -1.81 -11.21
C ASP A 21 -15.24 -0.81 -10.18
N LYS A 22 -14.73 0.42 -10.18
CA LYS A 22 -15.05 1.52 -9.24
C LYS A 22 -14.52 1.32 -7.80
N TRP A 23 -13.84 0.25 -7.48
CA TRP A 23 -13.19 0.06 -6.18
C TRP A 23 -11.75 0.52 -6.22
N TYR A 24 -11.30 1.18 -5.16
CA TYR A 24 -9.93 1.65 -5.01
C TYR A 24 -8.94 0.48 -5.18
N ALA A 25 -7.99 0.63 -6.08
CA ALA A 25 -7.06 -0.43 -6.45
C ALA A 25 -5.91 -0.54 -5.44
N TRP A 26 -5.63 -1.76 -5.04
CA TRP A 26 -4.52 -2.13 -4.19
C TRP A 26 -3.98 -3.51 -4.61
N SER A 27 -2.86 -3.95 -4.05
CA SER A 27 -2.15 -5.15 -4.52
C SER A 27 -3.04 -6.39 -4.62
N HIS A 28 -3.89 -6.65 -3.62
CA HIS A 28 -4.80 -7.79 -3.60
C HIS A 28 -6.02 -7.65 -4.54
N LEU A 29 -6.26 -6.47 -5.09
CA LEU A 29 -7.30 -6.27 -6.09
C LEU A 29 -6.73 -6.27 -7.52
N VAL A 30 -5.45 -5.94 -7.69
CA VAL A 30 -4.74 -6.05 -8.97
C VAL A 30 -4.36 -7.50 -9.27
N SER A 31 -3.93 -8.27 -8.26
CA SER A 31 -3.51 -9.67 -8.42
C SER A 31 -4.72 -10.59 -8.65
N PRO A 32 -4.76 -11.40 -9.75
CA PRO A 32 -5.99 -12.05 -10.20
C PRO A 32 -6.66 -12.98 -9.18
N ALA A 33 -5.90 -13.84 -8.51
CA ALA A 33 -6.48 -14.80 -7.55
C ALA A 33 -7.11 -14.10 -6.34
N THR A 34 -6.40 -13.14 -5.74
CA THR A 34 -6.92 -12.36 -4.61
C THR A 34 -8.02 -11.39 -5.03
N ALA A 35 -7.97 -10.86 -6.27
CA ALA A 35 -9.05 -10.04 -6.83
C ALA A 35 -10.36 -10.84 -6.91
N ALA A 36 -10.32 -12.08 -7.40
CA ALA A 36 -11.51 -12.94 -7.46
C ALA A 36 -12.16 -13.11 -6.08
N MET A 37 -11.34 -13.34 -5.05
CA MET A 37 -11.79 -13.47 -3.67
C MET A 37 -12.40 -12.16 -3.14
N ASN A 38 -11.73 -11.02 -3.34
CA ASN A 38 -12.20 -9.71 -2.87
C ASN A 38 -13.48 -9.27 -3.59
N ILE A 39 -13.60 -9.48 -4.89
CA ILE A 39 -14.81 -9.14 -5.65
C ILE A 39 -16.02 -9.86 -5.04
N LYS A 40 -15.95 -11.17 -4.83
CA LYS A 40 -17.09 -11.96 -4.33
C LYS A 40 -17.28 -11.86 -2.83
N ASP A 41 -16.21 -12.01 -2.06
CA ASP A 41 -16.31 -12.18 -0.60
C ASP A 41 -16.19 -10.85 0.18
N ARG A 42 -15.86 -9.74 -0.49
CA ARG A 42 -15.89 -8.39 0.08
C ARG A 42 -16.87 -7.49 -0.67
N HIS A 43 -16.61 -7.15 -1.92
CA HIS A 43 -17.34 -6.10 -2.63
C HIS A 43 -18.82 -6.44 -2.82
N LEU A 44 -19.14 -7.62 -3.37
CA LEU A 44 -20.54 -8.02 -3.57
C LEU A 44 -21.29 -8.13 -2.23
N LYS A 45 -20.64 -8.67 -1.18
CA LYS A 45 -21.26 -8.76 0.17
C LYS A 45 -21.53 -7.41 0.80
N ILE A 46 -20.60 -6.45 0.66
CA ILE A 46 -20.78 -5.09 1.18
C ILE A 46 -21.91 -4.37 0.44
N MET A 47 -21.92 -4.46 -0.91
CA MET A 47 -22.99 -3.86 -1.72
C MET A 47 -24.35 -4.49 -1.41
N GLU A 48 -24.44 -5.82 -1.30
CA GLU A 48 -25.68 -6.50 -0.91
C GLU A 48 -26.17 -6.08 0.47
N SER A 49 -25.26 -5.93 1.44
CA SER A 49 -25.57 -5.43 2.78
C SER A 49 -26.12 -4.00 2.74
N TYR A 50 -25.46 -3.13 1.95
CA TYR A 50 -25.87 -1.74 1.79
C TYR A 50 -27.26 -1.61 1.16
N ILE A 51 -27.52 -2.32 0.08
CA ILE A 51 -28.83 -2.30 -0.61
C ILE A 51 -29.94 -2.71 0.35
N LYS A 52 -29.70 -3.71 1.21
CA LYS A 52 -30.69 -4.18 2.21
C LYS A 52 -30.88 -3.21 3.36
N ASN A 53 -29.82 -2.54 3.82
CA ASN A 53 -29.80 -1.78 5.06
C ASN A 53 -28.98 -0.48 4.98
N PRO A 54 -29.29 0.47 4.06
CA PRO A 54 -28.47 1.65 3.84
C PRO A 54 -28.35 2.55 5.07
N LYS A 55 -29.41 2.63 5.89
CA LYS A 55 -29.42 3.42 7.13
C LYS A 55 -28.51 2.85 8.22
N ILE A 56 -28.31 1.52 8.25
CA ILE A 56 -27.36 0.89 9.19
C ILE A 56 -25.93 1.28 8.82
N HIS A 57 -25.58 1.24 7.54
CA HIS A 57 -24.29 1.70 7.06
C HIS A 57 -24.04 3.16 7.41
N ALA A 58 -25.01 4.06 7.12
CA ALA A 58 -24.92 5.47 7.46
C ALA A 58 -24.75 5.75 8.98
N ALA A 59 -25.28 4.89 9.83
CA ALA A 59 -25.09 5.00 11.27
C ALA A 59 -23.73 4.43 11.71
N ALA A 60 -23.25 3.36 11.06
CA ALA A 60 -22.00 2.69 11.41
C ALA A 60 -20.77 3.56 11.11
N VAL A 61 -20.72 4.21 9.94
CA VAL A 61 -19.58 5.07 9.53
C VAL A 61 -19.38 6.30 10.43
N LYS A 62 -20.36 6.63 11.27
CA LYS A 62 -20.27 7.74 12.23
C LYS A 62 -19.75 7.30 13.61
N LYS A 63 -19.59 6.00 13.84
CA LYS A 63 -19.19 5.47 15.15
C LYS A 63 -17.70 5.17 15.15
N PRO A 64 -16.90 5.76 16.06
CA PRO A 64 -15.47 5.53 16.13
C PRO A 64 -15.08 4.05 16.20
N GLU A 65 -15.82 3.24 16.96
CA GLU A 65 -15.59 1.81 17.12
C GLU A 65 -15.93 0.96 15.89
N MET A 66 -16.54 1.55 14.86
CA MET A 66 -16.91 0.90 13.60
C MET A 66 -16.14 1.46 12.38
N LEU A 67 -15.24 2.42 12.58
CA LEU A 67 -14.37 2.93 11.53
C LEU A 67 -13.53 1.78 10.93
N GLY A 68 -13.28 1.87 9.62
CA GLY A 68 -12.60 0.78 8.89
C GLY A 68 -13.45 -0.47 8.66
N GLY A 69 -14.69 -0.52 9.15
CA GLY A 69 -15.61 -1.63 8.95
C GLY A 69 -16.17 -1.71 7.52
N PRO A 70 -16.88 -2.81 7.18
CA PRO A 70 -17.42 -3.05 5.84
C PRO A 70 -18.72 -2.24 5.59
N PHE A 71 -18.64 -0.92 5.71
CA PHE A 71 -19.80 -0.01 5.61
C PHE A 71 -19.59 1.02 4.51
N ILE A 72 -20.45 1.01 3.48
CA ILE A 72 -20.45 2.03 2.42
C ILE A 72 -20.87 3.38 3.01
N ASP A 73 -20.07 4.42 2.74
CA ASP A 73 -20.32 5.78 3.18
C ASP A 73 -20.90 6.66 2.05
N TYR A 74 -22.18 6.52 1.84
CA TYR A 74 -23.02 7.43 1.04
C TYR A 74 -24.22 7.94 1.85
N GLN A 75 -24.08 7.98 3.17
CA GLN A 75 -25.10 8.49 4.11
C GLN A 75 -26.49 7.84 3.94
N GLY A 76 -26.53 6.61 3.40
CA GLY A 76 -27.76 5.88 3.12
C GLY A 76 -28.43 6.23 1.79
N GLY A 77 -27.80 7.09 0.98
CA GLY A 77 -28.23 7.44 -0.38
C GLY A 77 -27.64 6.53 -1.47
N ARG A 78 -27.89 6.84 -2.74
CA ARG A 78 -27.30 6.21 -3.93
C ARG A 78 -27.51 4.69 -4.04
N VAL A 79 -28.58 4.16 -3.44
CA VAL A 79 -28.85 2.70 -3.34
C VAL A 79 -29.01 2.06 -4.73
N GLU A 80 -29.71 2.72 -5.66
CA GLU A 80 -29.90 2.19 -7.02
C GLU A 80 -28.57 2.16 -7.79
N GLU A 81 -27.71 3.15 -7.64
CA GLU A 81 -26.38 3.15 -8.27
C GLU A 81 -25.48 2.03 -7.74
N ILE A 82 -25.52 1.74 -6.43
CA ILE A 82 -24.83 0.58 -5.83
C ILE A 82 -25.39 -0.73 -6.37
N LYS A 83 -26.72 -0.82 -6.56
CA LYS A 83 -27.36 -2.00 -7.14
C LYS A 83 -26.96 -2.21 -8.61
N ASP A 84 -26.92 -1.13 -9.38
CA ASP A 84 -26.46 -1.17 -10.77
C ASP A 84 -24.98 -1.57 -10.87
N LEU A 85 -24.11 -1.03 -10.00
CA LEU A 85 -22.72 -1.43 -9.90
C LEU A 85 -22.60 -2.92 -9.55
N MET A 86 -23.39 -3.41 -8.58
CA MET A 86 -23.40 -4.83 -8.19
C MET A 86 -23.80 -5.72 -9.38
N ASN A 87 -24.88 -5.39 -10.09
CA ASN A 87 -25.35 -6.14 -11.26
C ASN A 87 -24.29 -6.14 -12.37
N LYS A 88 -23.72 -4.98 -12.68
CA LYS A 88 -22.64 -4.84 -13.66
C LYS A 88 -21.42 -5.68 -13.29
N THR A 89 -21.03 -5.70 -12.01
CA THR A 89 -19.91 -6.52 -11.53
C THR A 89 -20.21 -8.02 -11.73
N VAL A 90 -21.41 -8.49 -11.38
CA VAL A 90 -21.80 -9.89 -11.58
C VAL A 90 -21.75 -10.28 -13.07
N ASP A 91 -22.29 -9.44 -13.95
CA ASP A 91 -22.35 -9.72 -15.38
C ASP A 91 -20.98 -9.67 -16.06
N GLN A 92 -20.16 -8.67 -15.74
CA GLN A 92 -18.87 -8.44 -16.42
C GLN A 92 -17.72 -9.26 -15.83
N ARG A 93 -17.82 -9.70 -14.55
CA ARG A 93 -16.78 -10.44 -13.85
C ARG A 93 -17.16 -11.90 -13.56
N ALA A 94 -18.02 -12.48 -14.39
CA ALA A 94 -18.43 -13.88 -14.24
C ALA A 94 -17.24 -14.85 -14.17
N ASN A 95 -16.18 -14.62 -14.98
CA ASN A 95 -14.94 -15.39 -14.94
C ASN A 95 -14.22 -15.30 -13.57
N MET A 96 -14.23 -14.15 -12.93
CA MET A 96 -13.62 -13.95 -11.61
C MET A 96 -14.45 -14.64 -10.52
N LEU A 97 -15.78 -14.62 -10.65
CA LEU A 97 -16.68 -15.34 -9.75
C LEU A 97 -16.49 -16.86 -9.89
N GLU A 98 -16.34 -17.36 -11.11
CA GLU A 98 -16.01 -18.78 -11.36
C GLU A 98 -14.64 -19.15 -10.78
N LEU A 99 -13.63 -18.30 -10.95
CA LEU A 99 -12.29 -18.52 -10.38
C LEU A 99 -12.37 -18.63 -8.84
N ARG A 100 -13.08 -17.71 -8.20
CA ARG A 100 -13.28 -17.73 -6.75
C ARG A 100 -13.97 -19.03 -6.30
N ASP A 101 -15.03 -19.44 -7.00
CA ASP A 101 -15.76 -20.67 -6.64
C ASP A 101 -14.87 -21.90 -6.83
N ALA A 102 -14.08 -21.95 -7.90
CA ALA A 102 -13.09 -22.99 -8.13
C ALA A 102 -12.00 -23.06 -7.03
N ILE A 103 -11.56 -21.90 -6.51
CA ILE A 103 -10.63 -21.84 -5.37
C ILE A 103 -11.24 -22.48 -4.12
N HIS A 104 -12.52 -22.21 -3.83
CA HIS A 104 -13.21 -22.85 -2.71
C HIS A 104 -13.41 -24.35 -2.92
N GLU A 105 -13.84 -24.76 -4.11
CA GLU A 105 -14.01 -26.18 -4.47
C GLU A 105 -12.69 -26.94 -4.34
N LEU A 106 -11.57 -26.37 -4.78
CA LEU A 106 -10.25 -26.97 -4.63
C LEU A 106 -9.88 -27.14 -3.14
N ASN A 107 -10.14 -26.13 -2.31
CA ASN A 107 -9.91 -26.24 -0.87
C ASN A 107 -10.74 -27.38 -0.24
N GLU A 108 -12.02 -27.52 -0.59
CA GLU A 108 -12.88 -28.59 -0.13
C GLU A 108 -12.40 -29.98 -0.61
N LEU A 109 -12.00 -30.06 -1.89
CA LEU A 109 -11.44 -31.29 -2.47
C LEU A 109 -10.21 -31.76 -1.70
N LEU A 110 -9.26 -30.84 -1.46
CA LEU A 110 -8.02 -31.16 -0.75
C LEU A 110 -8.28 -31.57 0.70
N GLN A 111 -9.15 -30.88 1.42
CA GLN A 111 -9.50 -31.23 2.79
C GLN A 111 -10.16 -32.61 2.89
N LYS A 112 -10.91 -33.04 1.87
CA LYS A 112 -11.63 -34.30 1.85
C LYS A 112 -10.80 -35.47 1.35
N GLU A 113 -9.99 -35.28 0.33
CA GLU A 113 -9.37 -36.37 -0.43
C GLU A 113 -7.84 -36.43 -0.33
N ALA A 114 -7.18 -35.34 0.04
CA ALA A 114 -5.72 -35.31 0.21
C ALA A 114 -5.35 -35.78 1.63
N VAL A 115 -5.21 -37.07 1.80
CA VAL A 115 -5.04 -37.74 3.10
C VAL A 115 -3.67 -38.43 3.23
N GLY A 116 -2.63 -37.81 2.70
CA GLY A 116 -1.25 -38.27 2.81
C GLY A 116 -0.79 -39.20 1.67
N TYR A 117 -1.67 -39.57 0.74
CA TYR A 117 -1.30 -40.33 -0.46
C TYR A 117 -0.91 -39.41 -1.61
N SER A 118 -0.30 -39.99 -2.68
CA SER A 118 0.04 -39.22 -3.89
C SER A 118 -1.13 -38.34 -4.35
N MET A 119 -0.83 -37.06 -4.62
CA MET A 119 -1.80 -36.10 -5.16
C MET A 119 -2.02 -36.26 -6.68
N GLU A 120 -1.23 -37.07 -7.38
CA GLU A 120 -1.36 -37.24 -8.85
C GLU A 120 -2.79 -37.50 -9.30
N PRO A 121 -3.59 -38.41 -8.66
CA PRO A 121 -4.98 -38.61 -9.07
C PRO A 121 -5.90 -37.41 -8.84
N LEU A 122 -5.54 -36.50 -7.94
CA LEU A 122 -6.34 -35.31 -7.65
C LEU A 122 -6.24 -34.24 -8.75
N TYR A 123 -5.15 -34.24 -9.55
CA TYR A 123 -5.03 -33.34 -10.68
C TYR A 123 -6.16 -33.46 -11.71
N ALA A 124 -6.68 -34.68 -11.90
CA ALA A 124 -7.85 -34.91 -12.76
C ALA A 124 -9.15 -34.28 -12.21
N LYS A 125 -9.19 -34.01 -10.90
CA LYS A 125 -10.35 -33.46 -10.18
C LYS A 125 -10.24 -31.94 -9.93
N ILE A 126 -9.13 -31.31 -10.30
CA ILE A 126 -8.98 -29.86 -10.18
C ILE A 126 -10.13 -29.19 -10.95
N PRO A 127 -10.85 -28.21 -10.33
CA PRO A 127 -11.89 -27.45 -11.00
C PRO A 127 -11.39 -26.81 -12.30
N GLU A 128 -12.21 -26.81 -13.34
CA GLU A 128 -11.82 -26.36 -14.69
C GLU A 128 -11.15 -24.99 -14.74
N PRO A 129 -11.64 -23.94 -13.99
CA PRO A 129 -11.01 -22.63 -13.97
C PRO A 129 -9.58 -22.62 -13.42
N LEU A 130 -9.15 -23.64 -12.64
CA LEU A 130 -7.84 -23.75 -12.02
C LEU A 130 -6.87 -24.68 -12.74
N LYS A 131 -7.34 -25.46 -13.72
CA LYS A 131 -6.47 -26.37 -14.47
C LYS A 131 -5.33 -25.63 -15.18
N GLY A 132 -4.11 -26.08 -14.90
CA GLY A 132 -2.90 -25.45 -15.45
C GLY A 132 -2.42 -24.21 -14.70
N PHE A 133 -3.14 -23.75 -13.66
CA PHE A 133 -2.77 -22.57 -12.87
C PHE A 133 -2.29 -22.91 -11.46
N VAL A 134 -2.40 -24.16 -11.01
CA VAL A 134 -2.03 -24.54 -9.64
C VAL A 134 -1.14 -25.77 -9.62
N GLU A 135 -0.30 -25.85 -8.60
CA GLU A 135 0.44 -27.03 -8.20
C GLU A 135 -0.04 -27.47 -6.81
N LEU A 136 -0.37 -28.77 -6.67
CA LEU A 136 -0.78 -29.36 -5.40
C LEU A 136 0.45 -29.87 -4.66
N TYR A 137 0.50 -29.69 -3.33
CA TYR A 137 1.59 -30.20 -2.50
C TYR A 137 1.14 -30.49 -1.06
N TYR A 138 1.91 -31.31 -0.36
CA TYR A 138 1.82 -31.44 1.10
C TYR A 138 2.92 -30.62 1.76
N ASP A 139 2.63 -30.07 2.92
CA ASP A 139 3.69 -29.65 3.82
C ASP A 139 4.36 -30.86 4.51
N LEU A 140 5.39 -30.62 5.33
CA LEU A 140 6.08 -31.72 6.04
C LEU A 140 5.24 -32.38 7.16
N ASN A 141 4.07 -31.85 7.46
CA ASN A 141 3.10 -32.42 8.40
C ASN A 141 1.92 -33.08 7.69
N ASP A 142 2.09 -33.43 6.42
CA ASP A 142 1.05 -34.01 5.55
C ASP A 142 -0.22 -33.14 5.43
N GLN A 143 -0.10 -31.82 5.62
CA GLN A 143 -1.21 -30.92 5.39
C GLN A 143 -1.27 -30.55 3.91
N PRO A 144 -2.40 -30.81 3.23
CA PRO A 144 -2.54 -30.49 1.82
C PRO A 144 -2.64 -28.98 1.60
N ASN A 145 -2.01 -28.52 0.54
CA ASN A 145 -2.02 -27.15 0.10
C ASN A 145 -1.81 -27.07 -1.42
N TYR A 146 -1.90 -25.88 -1.96
CA TYR A 146 -1.60 -25.59 -3.37
C TYR A 146 -1.01 -24.19 -3.51
N ARG A 147 -0.34 -23.97 -4.62
CA ARG A 147 0.17 -22.65 -5.01
C ARG A 147 -0.21 -22.32 -6.44
N PHE A 148 -0.39 -21.04 -6.72
CA PHE A 148 -0.67 -20.55 -8.05
C PHE A 148 0.62 -20.35 -8.85
N PHE A 149 0.53 -20.59 -10.15
CA PHE A 149 1.46 -20.04 -11.12
C PHE A 149 0.98 -18.61 -11.49
N GLU A 150 1.24 -17.65 -10.60
CA GLU A 150 0.69 -16.29 -10.71
C GLU A 150 0.99 -15.64 -12.06
N SER A 151 2.21 -15.82 -12.60
CA SER A 151 2.58 -15.29 -13.92
C SER A 151 1.68 -15.78 -15.05
N LEU A 152 1.14 -17.02 -14.96
CA LEU A 152 0.18 -17.54 -15.92
C LEU A 152 -1.22 -16.91 -15.72
N LEU A 153 -1.61 -16.63 -14.48
CA LEU A 153 -2.86 -15.92 -14.21
C LEU A 153 -2.85 -14.51 -14.82
N TYR A 154 -1.73 -13.78 -14.69
CA TYR A 154 -1.58 -12.46 -15.32
C TYR A 154 -1.59 -12.50 -16.86
N GLN A 155 -1.28 -13.63 -17.48
CA GLN A 155 -1.32 -13.84 -18.93
C GLN A 155 -2.64 -14.48 -19.41
N SER A 156 -3.63 -14.60 -18.56
CA SER A 156 -4.90 -15.27 -18.83
C SER A 156 -6.08 -14.29 -18.84
N LYS A 157 -7.28 -14.83 -19.10
CA LYS A 157 -8.56 -14.10 -19.00
C LYS A 157 -8.86 -13.53 -17.61
N TYR A 158 -8.11 -13.90 -16.59
CA TYR A 158 -8.32 -13.47 -15.20
C TYR A 158 -7.62 -12.14 -14.88
N TYR A 159 -6.70 -11.68 -15.74
CA TYR A 159 -6.16 -10.32 -15.68
C TYR A 159 -6.72 -9.50 -16.84
N ASP A 160 -7.67 -8.64 -16.54
CA ASP A 160 -8.39 -7.85 -17.52
C ASP A 160 -8.21 -6.36 -17.25
N GLU A 161 -7.38 -5.71 -18.08
CA GLU A 161 -7.11 -4.29 -17.98
C GLU A 161 -8.34 -3.41 -18.25
N THR A 162 -9.39 -3.95 -18.88
CA THR A 162 -10.64 -3.22 -19.09
C THR A 162 -11.44 -3.01 -17.80
N SER A 163 -11.07 -3.70 -16.71
CA SER A 163 -11.60 -3.43 -15.37
C SER A 163 -10.99 -2.19 -14.74
N GLN A 164 -9.82 -1.77 -15.25
CA GLN A 164 -9.05 -0.67 -14.71
C GLN A 164 -9.57 0.67 -15.23
N SER A 165 -9.63 1.62 -14.34
CA SER A 165 -9.92 3.02 -14.64
C SER A 165 -9.18 3.91 -13.64
N ILE A 166 -9.15 5.20 -13.90
CA ILE A 166 -8.67 6.19 -12.94
C ILE A 166 -9.75 7.20 -12.64
N SER A 167 -9.78 7.73 -11.42
CA SER A 167 -10.50 8.95 -11.11
C SER A 167 -9.53 10.08 -10.80
N LEU A 168 -9.86 11.28 -11.26
CA LEU A 168 -9.13 12.52 -10.97
C LEU A 168 -10.04 13.45 -10.18
N GLN A 169 -9.50 14.06 -9.13
CA GLN A 169 -10.20 15.02 -8.28
C GLN A 169 -9.23 16.02 -7.65
N LEU A 170 -9.76 17.15 -7.19
CA LEU A 170 -9.04 18.03 -6.28
C LEU A 170 -9.23 17.50 -4.85
N VAL A 171 -8.14 17.40 -4.11
CA VAL A 171 -8.17 17.20 -2.65
C VAL A 171 -8.24 18.57 -2.01
N GLU A 172 -9.29 18.83 -1.23
CA GLU A 172 -9.58 20.13 -0.64
C GLU A 172 -9.55 20.10 0.89
N ALA A 173 -9.51 18.90 1.48
CA ALA A 173 -9.36 18.68 2.92
C ALA A 173 -8.68 17.34 3.20
N ASP A 174 -8.18 17.16 4.42
CA ASP A 174 -7.49 15.92 4.82
C ASP A 174 -8.42 14.69 4.89
N ASP A 175 -9.71 14.91 5.21
CA ASP A 175 -10.71 13.87 5.46
C ASP A 175 -11.86 13.88 4.43
N ASP A 176 -11.63 14.38 3.22
CA ASP A 176 -12.65 14.54 2.18
C ASP A 176 -12.99 13.25 1.40
N ARG A 177 -12.30 12.15 1.68
CA ARG A 177 -12.45 10.89 0.95
C ARG A 177 -12.97 9.73 1.81
N PRO A 178 -13.95 8.93 1.32
CA PRO A 178 -14.45 7.78 2.06
C PRO A 178 -13.45 6.62 2.09
N PHE A 179 -13.57 5.76 3.11
CA PHE A 179 -12.69 4.62 3.33
C PHE A 179 -12.61 3.68 2.11
N VAL A 180 -11.40 3.39 1.67
CA VAL A 180 -11.11 2.71 0.39
C VAL A 180 -11.56 1.26 0.32
N LEU A 181 -11.50 0.50 1.43
CA LEU A 181 -11.86 -0.92 1.43
C LEU A 181 -13.38 -1.17 1.51
N SER A 182 -14.18 -0.15 1.76
CA SER A 182 -15.62 -0.34 1.95
C SER A 182 -16.51 0.48 1.00
N THR A 183 -15.99 1.55 0.39
CA THR A 183 -16.80 2.47 -0.40
C THR A 183 -16.29 2.59 -1.84
N PRO A 184 -17.06 2.11 -2.84
CA PRO A 184 -16.70 2.29 -4.23
C PRO A 184 -16.76 3.77 -4.65
N ARG A 185 -16.08 4.16 -5.71
CA ARG A 185 -16.07 5.52 -6.28
C ARG A 185 -17.14 5.63 -7.37
N LEU A 186 -18.33 6.08 -7.00
CA LEU A 186 -19.39 6.34 -7.96
C LEU A 186 -19.17 7.66 -8.70
N GLU A 187 -19.87 7.87 -9.82
CA GLU A 187 -19.84 9.13 -10.56
C GLU A 187 -20.25 10.30 -9.64
N ASP A 188 -19.50 11.39 -9.69
CA ASP A 188 -19.72 12.59 -8.90
C ASP A 188 -19.37 13.83 -9.72
N GLU A 189 -19.95 14.98 -9.41
CA GLU A 189 -19.68 16.24 -10.11
C GLU A 189 -18.25 16.76 -9.91
N ASN A 190 -17.57 16.32 -8.83
CA ASN A 190 -16.20 16.69 -8.48
C ASN A 190 -15.16 15.65 -8.94
N LEU A 191 -15.59 14.55 -9.58
CA LEU A 191 -14.74 13.46 -10.05
C LEU A 191 -14.76 13.35 -11.56
N ILE A 192 -13.59 13.11 -12.17
CA ILE A 192 -13.50 12.68 -13.57
C ILE A 192 -13.06 11.23 -13.61
N HIS A 193 -13.95 10.34 -14.02
CA HIS A 193 -13.63 8.95 -14.28
C HIS A 193 -13.16 8.77 -15.73
N LEU A 194 -12.03 8.08 -15.90
CA LEU A 194 -11.41 7.82 -17.21
C LEU A 194 -11.08 6.33 -17.34
N ASP A 195 -11.52 5.70 -18.42
CA ASP A 195 -11.21 4.30 -18.75
C ASP A 195 -9.77 4.19 -19.26
N VAL A 196 -8.80 4.30 -18.35
CA VAL A 196 -7.37 4.29 -18.61
C VAL A 196 -6.74 3.18 -17.79
N ALA A 197 -6.09 2.22 -18.45
CA ALA A 197 -5.33 1.16 -17.79
C ALA A 197 -4.13 1.74 -17.03
N PHE A 198 -3.78 1.17 -15.87
CA PHE A 198 -2.74 1.72 -14.99
C PHE A 198 -1.36 1.82 -15.66
N LYS A 199 -1.03 0.90 -16.59
CA LYS A 199 0.23 0.94 -17.33
C LYS A 199 0.30 2.01 -18.43
N ASN A 200 -0.79 2.71 -18.71
CA ASN A 200 -0.82 3.69 -19.81
C ASN A 200 0.08 4.89 -19.46
N GLN A 201 0.98 5.22 -20.37
CA GLN A 201 1.94 6.32 -20.22
C GLN A 201 1.28 7.72 -20.20
N VAL A 202 0.02 7.85 -20.56
CA VAL A 202 -0.71 9.12 -20.42
C VAL A 202 -0.78 9.58 -18.98
N ILE A 203 -0.78 8.65 -18.01
CA ILE A 203 -0.71 8.96 -16.58
C ILE A 203 0.61 9.66 -16.26
N ASP A 204 1.74 9.13 -16.77
CA ASP A 204 3.06 9.73 -16.57
C ASP A 204 3.15 11.13 -17.20
N GLN A 205 2.56 11.30 -18.38
CA GLN A 205 2.52 12.61 -19.06
C GLN A 205 1.71 13.63 -18.25
N LEU A 206 0.54 13.22 -17.73
CA LEU A 206 -0.29 14.07 -16.89
C LEU A 206 0.43 14.50 -15.61
N PHE A 207 1.02 13.54 -14.87
CA PHE A 207 1.64 13.85 -13.56
C PHE A 207 3.00 14.52 -13.69
N ARG A 208 3.71 14.37 -14.80
CA ARG A 208 4.88 15.20 -15.14
C ARG A 208 4.52 16.69 -15.18
N MET A 209 3.27 17.01 -15.57
CA MET A 209 2.80 18.41 -15.60
C MET A 209 2.67 19.05 -14.19
N LYS A 210 2.79 18.30 -13.11
CA LYS A 210 2.94 18.91 -11.77
C LYS A 210 4.22 19.76 -11.67
N ARG A 211 5.26 19.43 -12.43
CA ARG A 211 6.58 20.08 -12.34
C ARG A 211 7.04 20.77 -13.62
N GLU A 212 6.63 20.25 -14.76
CA GLU A 212 7.00 20.73 -16.08
C GLU A 212 5.73 21.16 -16.83
N PRO A 213 5.72 22.36 -17.47
CA PRO A 213 4.51 22.79 -18.17
C PRO A 213 4.28 21.95 -19.41
N GLY A 214 3.06 21.45 -19.58
CA GLY A 214 2.63 20.68 -20.75
C GLY A 214 1.51 21.37 -21.51
N ASP A 215 1.24 20.92 -22.75
CA ASP A 215 0.14 21.42 -23.55
C ASP A 215 -1.20 20.86 -23.05
N TYR A 216 -2.05 21.73 -22.50
CA TYR A 216 -3.37 21.40 -22.00
C TYR A 216 -4.26 20.70 -23.03
N ASN A 217 -4.24 21.15 -24.29
CA ASN A 217 -5.08 20.55 -25.33
C ASN A 217 -4.58 19.16 -25.73
N GLU A 218 -3.28 18.94 -25.72
CA GLU A 218 -2.69 17.63 -25.99
C GLU A 218 -3.12 16.63 -24.92
N ILE A 219 -2.92 16.92 -23.64
CA ILE A 219 -3.30 16.00 -22.55
C ILE A 219 -4.82 15.78 -22.48
N LYS A 220 -5.63 16.83 -22.72
CA LYS A 220 -7.09 16.71 -22.81
C LYS A 220 -7.51 15.72 -23.89
N ASN A 221 -6.89 15.79 -25.07
CA ASN A 221 -7.19 14.90 -26.18
C ASN A 221 -6.73 13.46 -25.92
N LEU A 222 -5.54 13.27 -25.33
CA LEU A 222 -5.00 11.94 -24.98
C LEU A 222 -5.88 11.23 -23.94
N LEU A 223 -6.40 11.97 -22.96
CA LEU A 223 -7.32 11.46 -21.94
C LEU A 223 -8.78 11.37 -22.43
N GLN A 224 -9.07 11.81 -23.65
CA GLN A 224 -10.42 11.79 -24.25
C GLN A 224 -11.47 12.47 -23.35
N ILE A 225 -11.12 13.62 -22.75
CA ILE A 225 -12.01 14.37 -21.87
C ILE A 225 -13.28 14.77 -22.62
N LYS A 226 -14.44 14.42 -22.09
CA LYS A 226 -15.74 14.71 -22.67
C LYS A 226 -16.11 16.18 -22.49
N PRO A 227 -16.93 16.77 -23.38
CA PRO A 227 -17.33 18.17 -23.29
C PRO A 227 -17.93 18.56 -21.94
N GLU A 228 -18.72 17.69 -21.32
CA GLU A 228 -19.33 17.89 -20.00
C GLU A 228 -18.34 17.90 -18.85
N GLN A 229 -17.16 17.29 -19.02
CA GLN A 229 -16.08 17.22 -18.04
C GLN A 229 -15.07 18.36 -18.20
N GLU A 230 -15.14 19.14 -19.28
CA GLU A 230 -14.07 20.06 -19.65
C GLU A 230 -13.85 21.18 -18.63
N GLU A 231 -14.91 21.73 -18.03
CA GLU A 231 -14.77 22.79 -17.02
C GLU A 231 -14.10 22.27 -15.76
N LEU A 232 -14.49 21.09 -15.29
CA LEU A 232 -13.87 20.44 -14.13
C LEU A 232 -12.40 20.08 -14.44
N PHE A 233 -12.14 19.48 -15.62
CA PHE A 233 -10.77 19.15 -16.01
C PHE A 233 -9.88 20.39 -16.11
N LYS A 234 -10.38 21.50 -16.63
CA LYS A 234 -9.66 22.76 -16.68
C LYS A 234 -9.33 23.33 -15.31
N SER A 235 -10.18 23.09 -14.29
CA SER A 235 -9.93 23.53 -12.93
C SER A 235 -8.72 22.85 -12.27
N PHE A 236 -8.29 21.68 -12.79
CA PHE A 236 -7.12 20.95 -12.33
C PHE A 236 -5.78 21.61 -12.72
N PHE A 237 -5.81 22.60 -13.61
CA PHE A 237 -4.60 23.22 -14.15
C PHE A 237 -4.40 24.66 -13.69
N THR A 238 -3.14 25.10 -13.75
CA THR A 238 -2.72 26.46 -13.43
C THR A 238 -1.62 26.93 -14.39
N LYS A 239 -1.48 28.23 -14.57
CA LYS A 239 -0.35 28.84 -15.29
C LYS A 239 0.81 29.20 -14.35
N GLU A 240 0.59 29.14 -13.06
CA GLU A 240 1.60 29.46 -12.06
C GLU A 240 2.60 28.30 -11.96
N PRO A 241 3.92 28.59 -12.13
CA PRO A 241 4.93 27.55 -11.99
C PRO A 241 5.01 27.08 -10.53
N PRO A 242 5.30 25.80 -10.30
CA PRO A 242 5.52 25.28 -8.95
C PRO A 242 6.74 25.89 -8.28
N LYS A 243 6.78 25.79 -6.94
CA LYS A 243 8.02 26.05 -6.18
C LYS A 243 9.11 25.12 -6.71
N LYS A 244 10.26 25.68 -7.04
CA LYS A 244 11.39 24.87 -7.52
C LYS A 244 11.95 24.04 -6.36
N TYR A 245 12.09 22.73 -6.58
CA TYR A 245 12.79 21.85 -5.66
C TYR A 245 14.27 22.28 -5.55
N GLU A 246 14.78 22.35 -4.32
CA GLU A 246 16.19 22.60 -4.05
C GLU A 246 16.93 21.29 -3.88
N GLU A 247 17.77 20.96 -4.87
CA GLU A 247 18.60 19.75 -4.84
C GLU A 247 19.50 19.77 -3.59
N TYR A 248 19.70 18.58 -2.98
CA TYR A 248 20.60 18.48 -1.85
C TYR A 248 22.06 18.42 -2.32
N GLU A 249 22.78 19.52 -2.12
CA GLU A 249 24.20 19.65 -2.50
C GLU A 249 25.15 19.49 -1.29
N GLY A 250 24.62 19.14 -0.10
CA GLY A 250 25.40 18.96 1.12
C GLY A 250 26.35 17.76 1.04
N ALA A 251 27.47 17.84 1.76
CA ALA A 251 28.44 16.75 1.88
C ALA A 251 27.99 15.63 2.85
N GLY A 252 26.89 15.85 3.57
CA GLY A 252 26.29 14.95 4.54
C GLY A 252 25.19 14.08 3.94
N ILE A 253 24.27 13.68 4.79
CA ILE A 253 23.08 12.92 4.45
C ILE A 253 21.88 13.65 5.04
N ARG A 254 20.84 13.86 4.23
CA ARG A 254 19.59 14.45 4.66
C ARG A 254 18.49 13.38 4.65
N THR A 255 17.74 13.26 5.74
CA THR A 255 16.50 12.49 5.77
C THR A 255 15.32 13.44 5.92
N ARG A 256 14.23 13.17 5.18
CA ARG A 256 12.98 13.93 5.29
C ARG A 256 11.81 12.96 5.45
N TYR A 257 11.03 13.16 6.50
CA TYR A 257 9.82 12.42 6.79
C TYR A 257 8.63 13.12 6.14
N PHE A 258 7.88 12.37 5.33
CA PHE A 258 6.73 12.85 4.55
C PHE A 258 5.37 12.48 5.15
N GLY A 259 5.38 11.88 6.34
CA GLY A 259 4.21 11.29 6.99
C GLY A 259 4.21 9.77 6.93
N HIS A 260 3.54 9.14 7.89
CA HIS A 260 3.41 7.68 8.05
C HIS A 260 4.75 6.95 8.00
N ALA A 261 4.95 6.08 7.01
CA ALA A 261 6.19 5.34 6.80
C ALA A 261 7.11 5.96 5.72
N CYS A 262 6.69 7.08 5.13
CA CYS A 262 7.39 7.69 4.00
C CYS A 262 8.58 8.51 4.45
N VAL A 263 9.79 8.02 4.14
CA VAL A 263 11.06 8.70 4.42
C VAL A 263 11.89 8.80 3.16
N LEU A 264 12.30 10.03 2.81
CA LEU A 264 13.26 10.30 1.76
C LEU A 264 14.65 10.44 2.36
N VAL A 265 15.61 9.66 1.86
CA VAL A 265 17.04 9.74 2.21
C VAL A 265 17.80 10.28 1.01
N GLU A 266 18.57 11.33 1.21
CA GLU A 266 19.30 12.04 0.16
C GLU A 266 20.76 12.23 0.49
N THR A 267 21.58 12.04 -0.52
CA THR A 267 22.96 12.52 -0.60
C THR A 267 23.06 13.42 -1.83
N SER A 268 24.20 14.08 -2.04
CA SER A 268 24.44 14.83 -3.30
C SER A 268 24.44 13.97 -4.56
N GLU A 269 24.41 12.64 -4.45
CA GLU A 269 24.56 11.71 -5.58
C GLU A 269 23.39 10.71 -5.72
N MET A 270 22.55 10.57 -4.69
CA MET A 270 21.53 9.51 -4.64
C MET A 270 20.32 9.92 -3.80
N SER A 271 19.17 9.43 -4.20
CA SER A 271 17.92 9.53 -3.47
C SER A 271 17.25 8.16 -3.28
N ILE A 272 16.78 7.88 -2.05
CA ILE A 272 16.06 6.66 -1.69
C ILE A 272 14.76 7.09 -1.00
N LEU A 273 13.62 6.61 -1.50
CA LEU A 273 12.30 6.86 -0.92
C LEU A 273 11.73 5.56 -0.36
N VAL A 274 11.43 5.52 0.93
CA VAL A 274 10.87 4.35 1.62
C VAL A 274 9.36 4.52 1.73
N ASP A 275 8.60 3.47 1.43
CA ASP A 275 7.13 3.36 1.57
C ASP A 275 6.38 4.63 1.17
N PRO A 276 6.35 5.00 -0.11
CA PRO A 276 5.89 6.30 -0.56
C PRO A 276 4.38 6.49 -0.37
N VAL A 277 4.02 7.24 0.65
CA VAL A 277 2.68 7.75 0.94
C VAL A 277 2.80 9.26 1.13
N ILE A 278 2.34 10.03 0.15
CA ILE A 278 2.60 11.47 0.08
C ILE A 278 1.29 12.24 0.10
N SER A 279 1.22 13.24 0.97
CA SER A 279 0.08 14.15 1.10
C SER A 279 -0.03 15.14 -0.07
N TYR A 280 -1.12 15.88 -0.08
CA TYR A 280 -1.39 16.93 -1.04
C TYR A 280 -1.19 18.32 -0.44
N ASP A 281 -0.97 19.30 -1.30
CA ASP A 281 -0.83 20.72 -0.99
C ASP A 281 -1.94 21.51 -1.69
N GLY A 282 -2.14 22.78 -1.33
CA GLY A 282 -3.07 23.69 -2.03
C GLY A 282 -4.41 23.90 -1.34
N TYR A 283 -4.55 23.48 -0.08
CA TYR A 283 -5.68 23.81 0.80
C TYR A 283 -5.20 24.23 2.19
N GLU A 284 -6.06 24.91 2.96
CA GLU A 284 -5.73 25.35 4.30
C GLU A 284 -5.58 24.16 5.26
N THR A 285 -4.44 24.10 5.94
CA THR A 285 -4.14 23.09 6.97
C THR A 285 -3.19 23.68 8.00
N GLU A 286 -3.33 23.27 9.26
CA GLU A 286 -2.43 23.64 10.36
C GLU A 286 -1.21 22.71 10.44
N ILE A 287 -1.19 21.61 9.68
CA ILE A 287 -0.14 20.59 9.74
C ILE A 287 0.84 20.82 8.59
N ASN A 288 2.08 21.17 8.95
CA ASN A 288 3.16 21.23 7.97
C ASN A 288 3.45 19.84 7.40
N ARG A 289 3.68 19.76 6.10
CA ARG A 289 3.89 18.51 5.37
C ARG A 289 4.76 18.70 4.15
N PHE A 290 5.54 17.69 3.83
CA PHE A 290 6.16 17.57 2.52
C PHE A 290 5.19 16.94 1.53
N THR A 291 5.33 17.36 0.27
CA THR A 291 4.48 16.91 -0.84
C THR A 291 5.32 16.48 -2.02
N VAL A 292 4.70 16.16 -3.16
CA VAL A 292 5.43 15.83 -4.39
C VAL A 292 6.40 16.94 -4.82
N ASN A 293 6.15 18.20 -4.44
CA ASN A 293 7.05 19.32 -4.68
C ASN A 293 8.41 19.19 -4.00
N ASP A 294 8.44 18.47 -2.89
CA ASP A 294 9.62 18.35 -2.04
C ASP A 294 10.45 17.10 -2.38
N LEU A 295 10.12 16.40 -3.46
CA LEU A 295 10.89 15.26 -3.97
C LEU A 295 11.96 15.71 -4.97
N PRO A 296 13.07 14.98 -5.16
CA PRO A 296 14.02 15.20 -6.24
C PRO A 296 13.38 14.95 -7.62
N LYS A 297 14.05 15.39 -8.70
CA LYS A 297 13.54 15.17 -10.06
C LYS A 297 13.46 13.69 -10.42
N GLU A 298 14.40 12.91 -9.94
CA GLU A 298 14.49 11.48 -10.13
C GLU A 298 14.69 10.82 -8.75
N ILE A 299 14.07 9.66 -8.56
CA ILE A 299 14.22 8.83 -7.36
C ILE A 299 14.99 7.58 -7.79
N ASP A 300 16.21 7.42 -7.27
CA ASP A 300 17.06 6.31 -7.68
C ASP A 300 16.51 4.97 -7.21
N TYR A 301 16.02 4.92 -5.97
CA TYR A 301 15.40 3.73 -5.40
C TYR A 301 14.14 4.07 -4.59
N VAL A 302 13.07 3.34 -4.85
CA VAL A 302 11.93 3.22 -3.95
C VAL A 302 12.05 1.90 -3.22
N LEU A 303 11.97 1.88 -1.89
CA LEU A 303 11.96 0.68 -1.06
C LEU A 303 10.56 0.46 -0.51
N ILE A 304 9.98 -0.70 -0.77
CA ILE A 304 8.69 -1.11 -0.20
C ILE A 304 8.96 -2.14 0.89
N THR A 305 8.57 -1.84 2.12
CA THR A 305 8.84 -2.71 3.27
C THR A 305 7.95 -3.94 3.28
N HIS A 306 6.65 -3.80 3.01
CA HIS A 306 5.71 -4.92 3.01
C HIS A 306 4.44 -4.62 2.21
N ASN A 307 3.62 -5.65 1.99
CA ASN A 307 2.46 -5.60 1.12
C ASN A 307 1.17 -5.19 1.86
N HIS A 308 1.21 -4.08 2.62
CA HIS A 308 0.01 -3.42 3.14
C HIS A 308 -0.28 -2.13 2.37
N GLN A 309 -1.54 -1.71 2.41
CA GLN A 309 -2.08 -0.64 1.55
C GLN A 309 -1.47 0.73 1.86
N ASP A 310 -1.14 0.97 3.11
CA ASP A 310 -0.50 2.17 3.63
C ASP A 310 1.03 2.19 3.44
N HIS A 311 1.61 1.13 2.90
CA HIS A 311 3.02 1.05 2.46
C HIS A 311 3.16 0.89 0.94
N VAL A 312 2.14 0.32 0.27
CA VAL A 312 2.07 0.15 -1.19
C VAL A 312 0.89 0.94 -1.73
N LEU A 313 0.99 2.26 -1.74
CA LEU A 313 -0.09 3.13 -2.19
C LEU A 313 -0.02 3.35 -3.70
N LEU A 314 -0.92 2.71 -4.46
CA LEU A 314 -0.93 2.83 -5.92
C LEU A 314 -1.19 4.26 -6.38
N GLU A 315 -1.98 5.04 -5.65
CA GLU A 315 -2.21 6.46 -5.88
C GLU A 315 -0.90 7.25 -5.96
N THR A 316 -0.03 7.10 -4.97
CA THR A 316 1.28 7.75 -4.96
C THR A 316 2.22 7.14 -6.02
N LEU A 317 2.28 5.82 -6.11
CA LEU A 317 3.17 5.14 -7.06
C LEU A 317 2.87 5.52 -8.51
N LEU A 318 1.60 5.58 -8.93
CA LEU A 318 1.21 5.99 -10.27
C LEU A 318 1.56 7.46 -10.56
N GLN A 319 1.45 8.34 -9.58
CA GLN A 319 1.87 9.74 -9.74
C GLN A 319 3.38 9.87 -9.92
N LEU A 320 4.18 9.04 -9.24
CA LEU A 320 5.64 9.11 -9.20
C LEU A 320 6.33 8.22 -10.24
N ARG A 321 5.60 7.35 -10.95
CA ARG A 321 6.20 6.33 -11.84
C ARG A 321 7.23 6.91 -12.79
N HIS A 322 6.95 8.07 -13.37
CA HIS A 322 7.84 8.76 -14.32
C HIS A 322 9.14 9.31 -13.69
N MET A 323 9.25 9.33 -12.36
CA MET A 323 10.41 9.79 -11.60
C MET A 323 11.24 8.65 -11.03
N ILE A 324 10.65 7.45 -10.91
CA ILE A 324 11.25 6.31 -10.21
C ILE A 324 12.13 5.51 -11.18
N LYS A 325 13.42 5.32 -10.81
CA LYS A 325 14.35 4.49 -11.58
C LYS A 325 14.24 3.01 -11.23
N ASN A 326 14.21 2.69 -9.94
CA ASN A 326 14.15 1.32 -9.45
C ASN A 326 13.19 1.20 -8.27
N ILE A 327 12.40 0.12 -8.22
CA ILE A 327 11.62 -0.26 -7.03
C ILE A 327 12.18 -1.56 -6.47
N VAL A 328 12.47 -1.57 -5.17
CA VAL A 328 12.88 -2.76 -4.43
C VAL A 328 11.71 -3.23 -3.59
N VAL A 329 11.33 -4.49 -3.77
CA VAL A 329 10.23 -5.13 -3.06
C VAL A 329 10.70 -6.40 -2.37
N PRO A 330 10.07 -6.82 -1.26
CA PRO A 330 10.34 -8.14 -0.69
C PRO A 330 9.93 -9.26 -1.64
N GLY A 331 10.67 -10.36 -1.63
CA GLY A 331 10.27 -11.58 -2.31
C GLY A 331 9.01 -12.18 -1.68
N CYS A 332 8.10 -12.71 -2.50
CA CYS A 332 6.84 -13.32 -2.04
C CYS A 332 6.97 -14.84 -1.80
N SER A 333 5.90 -15.46 -1.30
CA SER A 333 5.77 -16.92 -1.10
C SER A 333 5.64 -17.73 -2.40
N ARG A 334 5.72 -17.09 -3.56
CA ARG A 334 5.65 -17.69 -4.90
C ARG A 334 4.37 -18.51 -5.14
N GLY A 335 3.23 -17.85 -4.96
CA GLY A 335 1.93 -18.36 -5.37
C GLY A 335 0.99 -18.74 -4.23
N ASN A 336 1.29 -18.44 -2.98
CA ASN A 336 0.32 -18.54 -1.90
C ASN A 336 -0.72 -17.42 -2.06
N LEU A 337 -2.01 -17.79 -1.88
CA LEU A 337 -3.13 -16.85 -2.09
C LEU A 337 -3.02 -15.58 -1.22
N GLN A 338 -2.55 -15.71 0.02
CA GLN A 338 -2.44 -14.58 0.96
C GLN A 338 -1.23 -13.68 0.72
N ASP A 339 -0.33 -14.04 -0.20
CA ASP A 339 0.94 -13.35 -0.41
C ASP A 339 1.24 -13.16 -1.91
N PRO A 340 0.41 -12.38 -2.63
CA PRO A 340 0.58 -12.15 -4.06
C PRO A 340 1.87 -11.37 -4.36
N SER A 341 2.47 -11.67 -5.51
CA SER A 341 3.75 -11.07 -5.92
C SER A 341 3.63 -9.57 -6.21
N LEU A 342 4.26 -8.74 -5.39
CA LEU A 342 4.41 -7.29 -5.64
C LEU A 342 5.13 -7.01 -6.96
N LYS A 343 6.15 -7.79 -7.29
CA LYS A 343 6.89 -7.64 -8.55
C LYS A 343 6.00 -7.85 -9.77
N LEU A 344 5.21 -8.93 -9.78
CA LEU A 344 4.27 -9.17 -10.89
C LEU A 344 3.22 -8.07 -10.96
N MET A 345 2.68 -7.66 -9.83
CA MET A 345 1.71 -6.58 -9.75
C MET A 345 2.27 -5.29 -10.34
N LEU A 346 3.42 -4.81 -9.86
CA LEU A 346 4.06 -3.58 -10.29
C LEU A 346 4.44 -3.61 -11.78
N ASN A 347 4.99 -4.73 -12.28
CA ASN A 347 5.30 -4.88 -13.70
C ASN A 347 4.05 -4.76 -14.58
N ASN A 348 2.91 -5.35 -14.17
CA ASN A 348 1.68 -5.31 -14.93
C ASN A 348 0.98 -3.94 -14.90
N ILE A 349 1.29 -3.09 -13.92
CA ILE A 349 0.83 -1.70 -13.87
C ILE A 349 1.85 -0.68 -14.40
N GLY A 350 2.93 -1.16 -15.08
CA GLY A 350 3.83 -0.34 -15.88
C GLY A 350 5.14 0.08 -15.23
N PHE A 351 5.57 -0.54 -14.12
CA PHE A 351 6.92 -0.37 -13.57
C PHE A 351 7.88 -1.37 -14.22
N GLU A 352 8.98 -0.89 -14.80
CA GLU A 352 9.92 -1.74 -15.56
C GLU A 352 11.02 -2.36 -14.67
N ASN A 353 11.58 -1.57 -13.77
CA ASN A 353 12.74 -1.97 -12.96
C ASN A 353 12.30 -2.34 -11.53
N VAL A 354 11.70 -3.52 -11.38
CA VAL A 354 11.28 -4.05 -10.07
C VAL A 354 12.23 -5.16 -9.63
N ILE A 355 12.93 -4.91 -8.52
CA ILE A 355 13.95 -5.78 -7.92
C ILE A 355 13.36 -6.49 -6.72
N GLU A 356 13.33 -7.82 -6.72
CA GLU A 356 13.01 -8.59 -5.51
C GLU A 356 14.27 -8.77 -4.66
N LEU A 357 14.11 -8.60 -3.35
CA LEU A 357 15.16 -8.79 -2.36
C LEU A 357 14.65 -9.76 -1.28
N GLY A 358 15.52 -10.66 -0.85
CA GLY A 358 15.25 -11.60 0.24
C GLY A 358 15.93 -11.20 1.55
N ASP A 359 15.69 -12.03 2.59
CA ASP A 359 16.34 -11.88 3.90
C ASP A 359 17.86 -11.93 3.76
N MET A 360 18.56 -10.94 4.31
CA MET A 360 20.01 -10.77 4.30
C MET A 360 20.64 -10.62 2.90
N GLU A 361 19.84 -10.44 1.85
CA GLU A 361 20.33 -10.06 0.53
C GLU A 361 20.59 -8.55 0.46
N SER A 362 21.53 -8.16 -0.42
CA SER A 362 21.95 -6.76 -0.53
C SER A 362 22.12 -6.28 -1.96
N ILE A 363 21.70 -5.06 -2.22
CA ILE A 363 22.06 -4.26 -3.40
C ILE A 363 23.27 -3.42 -3.01
N LYS A 364 24.39 -3.62 -3.70
CA LYS A 364 25.66 -2.94 -3.40
C LYS A 364 25.99 -1.91 -4.47
N MET A 365 26.20 -0.69 -4.06
CA MET A 365 26.64 0.45 -4.85
C MET A 365 27.92 1.03 -4.22
N ASP A 366 28.67 1.84 -4.95
CA ASP A 366 29.96 2.37 -4.46
C ASP A 366 29.88 3.01 -3.06
N LYS A 367 28.82 3.77 -2.80
CA LYS A 367 28.66 4.55 -1.56
C LYS A 367 27.41 4.20 -0.76
N CYS A 368 26.64 3.19 -1.20
CA CYS A 368 25.41 2.77 -0.54
C CYS A 368 25.26 1.25 -0.61
N ILE A 369 24.81 0.67 0.51
CA ILE A 369 24.39 -0.73 0.57
C ILE A 369 22.98 -0.75 1.13
N ILE A 370 22.05 -1.33 0.37
CA ILE A 370 20.68 -1.59 0.81
C ILE A 370 20.56 -3.07 1.10
N THR A 371 20.25 -3.44 2.35
CA THR A 371 20.11 -4.84 2.77
C THR A 371 18.71 -5.08 3.28
N GLY A 372 18.03 -6.11 2.74
CA GLY A 372 16.78 -6.64 3.30
C GLY A 372 17.06 -7.42 4.57
N LEU A 373 16.31 -7.14 5.63
CA LEU A 373 16.43 -7.83 6.91
C LEU A 373 15.13 -8.54 7.27
N PRO A 374 15.19 -9.61 8.08
CA PRO A 374 13.99 -10.29 8.56
C PRO A 374 12.98 -9.34 9.20
N PHE A 375 11.75 -9.44 8.75
CA PHE A 375 10.59 -8.73 9.30
C PHE A 375 9.68 -9.78 9.95
N ILE A 376 9.43 -9.68 11.27
CA ILE A 376 8.65 -10.65 12.04
C ILE A 376 7.34 -10.01 12.49
N GLY A 377 6.29 -10.82 12.58
CA GLY A 377 4.97 -10.41 13.10
C GLY A 377 4.12 -9.69 12.06
N GLU A 378 3.16 -8.92 12.53
CA GLU A 378 2.25 -8.02 11.84
C GLU A 378 1.22 -8.72 10.93
N HIS A 379 1.56 -9.75 10.16
CA HIS A 379 0.66 -10.42 9.21
C HIS A 379 -0.21 -11.54 9.81
N SER A 380 -0.66 -11.39 11.05
CA SER A 380 -1.65 -12.30 11.68
C SER A 380 -1.25 -13.79 11.67
N ASP A 381 0.04 -14.10 11.80
CA ASP A 381 0.61 -15.46 11.76
C ASP A 381 0.32 -16.24 10.47
N LEU A 382 0.06 -15.54 9.37
CA LEU A 382 -0.04 -16.14 8.04
C LEU A 382 1.35 -16.31 7.41
N ASP A 383 1.50 -17.28 6.50
CA ASP A 383 2.70 -17.41 5.66
C ASP A 383 2.70 -16.31 4.59
N VAL A 384 3.12 -15.11 5.01
CA VAL A 384 3.35 -13.94 4.17
C VAL A 384 4.83 -13.63 4.21
N ARG A 385 5.49 -13.62 3.06
CA ARG A 385 6.92 -13.37 2.90
C ARG A 385 7.23 -12.04 2.23
N SER A 386 6.24 -11.39 1.63
CA SER A 386 6.39 -10.07 1.03
C SER A 386 6.52 -8.98 2.10
N LYS A 387 7.56 -9.11 2.95
CA LYS A 387 7.89 -8.19 4.05
C LYS A 387 9.38 -8.18 4.38
N LEU A 388 9.99 -7.02 4.47
CA LEU A 388 11.39 -6.79 4.87
C LEU A 388 11.52 -5.51 5.70
N CYS A 389 12.39 -5.54 6.70
CA CYS A 389 13.00 -4.31 7.17
C CYS A 389 14.15 -3.93 6.23
N PHE A 390 14.47 -2.65 6.09
CA PHE A 390 15.60 -2.22 5.27
C PHE A 390 16.71 -1.59 6.10
N HIS A 391 17.92 -2.11 5.94
CA HIS A 391 19.14 -1.48 6.43
C HIS A 391 19.82 -0.76 5.28
N VAL A 392 19.99 0.55 5.42
CA VAL A 392 20.64 1.41 4.43
C VAL A 392 21.94 1.94 5.03
N SER A 393 23.09 1.52 4.48
CA SER A 393 24.41 1.98 4.89
C SER A 393 24.97 2.94 3.85
N LEU A 394 25.19 4.20 4.24
CA LEU A 394 25.61 5.29 3.36
C LEU A 394 27.05 5.71 3.67
N HIS A 395 27.92 5.72 2.65
CA HIS A 395 29.32 6.15 2.71
C HIS A 395 30.14 5.49 3.83
N ASN A 396 29.71 4.34 4.35
CA ASN A 396 30.24 3.68 5.57
C ASN A 396 30.25 4.61 6.82
N LYS A 397 29.40 5.64 6.83
CA LYS A 397 29.32 6.66 7.89
C LYS A 397 27.99 6.66 8.62
N LEU A 398 26.89 6.44 7.92
CA LEU A 398 25.54 6.44 8.49
C LEU A 398 24.83 5.14 8.16
N LYS A 399 24.27 4.51 9.18
CA LYS A 399 23.48 3.29 9.08
C LYS A 399 22.06 3.54 9.56
N LEU A 400 21.10 3.46 8.65
CA LEU A 400 19.69 3.62 8.91
C LEU A 400 19.02 2.25 8.93
N LEU A 401 18.14 2.02 9.89
CA LEU A 401 17.25 0.85 9.91
C LEU A 401 15.79 1.31 9.84
N PHE A 402 15.11 0.93 8.77
CA PHE A 402 13.67 1.09 8.59
C PHE A 402 13.00 -0.22 8.99
N ALA A 403 12.50 -0.29 10.21
CA ALA A 403 11.89 -1.50 10.77
C ALA A 403 10.40 -1.63 10.42
N ALA A 404 9.77 -0.57 9.90
CA ALA A 404 8.34 -0.52 9.59
C ALA A 404 7.50 -1.10 10.76
N ASP A 405 6.53 -1.91 10.44
CA ASP A 405 5.60 -2.51 11.42
C ASP A 405 6.09 -3.85 11.97
N SER A 406 7.39 -4.16 11.74
CA SER A 406 7.95 -5.41 12.26
C SER A 406 7.87 -5.48 13.79
N CYS A 407 7.48 -6.64 14.29
CA CYS A 407 7.26 -6.89 15.69
C CYS A 407 8.39 -7.75 16.27
N ASN A 408 9.09 -7.25 17.28
CA ASN A 408 10.18 -7.99 17.92
C ASN A 408 9.64 -9.04 18.92
N VAL A 409 8.96 -10.06 18.40
CA VAL A 409 8.43 -11.18 19.21
C VAL A 409 9.50 -12.19 19.58
N GLN A 410 10.65 -12.18 18.91
CA GLN A 410 11.80 -13.04 19.18
C GLN A 410 13.11 -12.24 19.08
N PRO A 411 13.60 -11.67 20.17
CA PRO A 411 14.78 -10.81 20.18
C PRO A 411 16.04 -11.45 19.60
N GLU A 412 16.19 -12.75 19.71
CA GLU A 412 17.34 -13.50 19.19
C GLU A 412 17.51 -13.36 17.68
N VAL A 413 16.42 -13.20 16.90
CA VAL A 413 16.52 -12.95 15.46
C VAL A 413 17.28 -11.66 15.22
N TYR A 414 16.88 -10.56 15.87
CA TYR A 414 17.54 -9.28 15.68
C TYR A 414 18.93 -9.20 16.32
N GLN A 415 19.22 -9.99 17.36
CA GLN A 415 20.60 -10.19 17.85
C GLN A 415 21.47 -10.86 16.80
N ARG A 416 20.95 -11.86 16.07
CA ARG A 416 21.66 -12.48 14.93
C ARG A 416 21.89 -11.47 13.80
N VAL A 417 20.87 -10.70 13.45
CA VAL A 417 20.98 -9.63 12.44
C VAL A 417 22.07 -8.63 12.87
N GLN A 418 22.03 -8.13 14.10
CA GLN A 418 23.00 -7.17 14.63
C GLN A 418 24.44 -7.74 14.59
N SER A 419 24.62 -9.03 14.87
CA SER A 419 25.95 -9.67 14.78
C SER A 419 26.55 -9.64 13.35
N VAL A 420 25.72 -9.46 12.33
CA VAL A 420 26.15 -9.38 10.93
C VAL A 420 26.34 -7.94 10.46
N ILE A 421 25.36 -7.05 10.75
CA ILE A 421 25.39 -5.65 10.25
C ILE A 421 26.06 -4.68 11.23
N GLY A 422 26.24 -5.10 12.51
CA GLY A 422 26.71 -4.26 13.61
C GLY A 422 25.65 -3.29 14.13
N ASP A 423 26.11 -2.33 14.96
CA ASP A 423 25.26 -1.25 15.45
C ASP A 423 24.77 -0.35 14.31
N ILE A 424 23.64 0.31 14.53
CA ILE A 424 23.07 1.29 13.60
C ILE A 424 23.13 2.69 14.22
N ASP A 425 22.99 3.74 13.41
CA ASP A 425 22.95 5.11 13.89
C ASP A 425 21.51 5.58 14.12
N VAL A 426 20.59 5.21 13.26
CA VAL A 426 19.19 5.67 13.27
C VAL A 426 18.23 4.49 13.13
N LEU A 427 17.26 4.41 14.04
CA LEU A 427 16.16 3.45 14.00
C LEU A 427 14.85 4.18 13.71
N PHE A 428 14.20 3.82 12.60
CA PHE A 428 12.80 4.13 12.31
C PHE A 428 11.94 2.91 12.65
N LEU A 429 10.95 3.06 13.54
CA LEU A 429 10.17 1.96 14.11
C LEU A 429 8.68 2.29 14.17
N GLY A 430 7.84 1.43 13.57
CA GLY A 430 6.38 1.45 13.73
C GLY A 430 5.96 0.90 15.09
N MET A 431 5.01 1.55 15.73
CA MET A 431 4.49 1.15 17.05
C MET A 431 2.96 1.11 17.08
N GLU A 432 2.32 0.83 15.96
CA GLU A 432 0.89 0.54 15.91
C GLU A 432 0.63 -0.85 16.51
N CYS A 433 0.63 -0.94 17.87
CA CYS A 433 0.62 -2.20 18.61
C CYS A 433 -0.78 -2.77 18.87
N ASP A 434 -1.83 -2.10 18.44
CA ASP A 434 -3.21 -2.60 18.55
C ASP A 434 -3.72 -3.23 17.25
N GLY A 435 -3.32 -2.77 16.09
CA GLY A 435 -3.63 -3.29 14.76
C GLY A 435 -5.08 -3.76 14.53
N ALA A 436 -5.46 -4.03 13.31
CA ALA A 436 -6.76 -4.61 13.00
C ALA A 436 -6.78 -6.14 13.20
N PRO A 437 -7.95 -6.79 13.39
CA PRO A 437 -8.04 -8.25 13.43
C PRO A 437 -7.74 -8.84 12.04
N LEU A 438 -7.31 -10.12 11.98
CA LEU A 438 -6.95 -10.83 10.76
C LEU A 438 -7.99 -10.68 9.63
N SER A 439 -9.27 -10.81 9.97
CA SER A 439 -10.36 -10.78 8.99
C SER A 439 -10.53 -9.41 8.32
N TRP A 440 -9.97 -8.35 8.90
CA TRP A 440 -10.05 -7.00 8.32
C TRP A 440 -9.40 -6.95 6.92
N LEU A 441 -8.22 -7.53 6.78
CA LEU A 441 -7.50 -7.58 5.51
C LEU A 441 -7.70 -8.93 4.79
N TYR A 442 -7.48 -10.04 5.50
CA TYR A 442 -7.45 -11.38 4.94
C TYR A 442 -8.80 -12.13 4.97
N GLY A 443 -9.85 -11.54 5.57
CA GLY A 443 -11.17 -12.15 5.67
C GLY A 443 -11.72 -12.75 4.37
N PRO A 444 -11.67 -12.05 3.23
CA PRO A 444 -12.11 -12.58 1.94
C PRO A 444 -11.35 -13.82 1.47
N LEU A 445 -10.10 -14.01 1.90
CA LEU A 445 -9.23 -15.11 1.46
C LEU A 445 -9.42 -16.39 2.29
N LEU A 446 -10.08 -16.29 3.45
CA LEU A 446 -10.26 -17.43 4.34
C LEU A 446 -11.18 -18.49 3.72
N SER A 447 -10.73 -19.73 3.71
CA SER A 447 -11.55 -20.88 3.27
C SER A 447 -12.71 -21.21 4.24
N LYS A 448 -12.57 -20.81 5.51
CA LYS A 448 -13.59 -20.97 6.56
C LYS A 448 -13.70 -19.71 7.39
N LYS A 449 -14.95 -19.40 7.80
CA LYS A 449 -15.17 -18.31 8.75
C LYS A 449 -14.42 -18.58 10.05
N MET A 450 -13.69 -17.60 10.53
CA MET A 450 -12.95 -17.66 11.77
C MET A 450 -13.82 -17.27 12.96
N ASP A 451 -13.61 -17.92 14.11
CA ASP A 451 -14.22 -17.55 15.38
C ASP A 451 -13.70 -16.18 15.82
N ARG A 452 -14.59 -15.37 16.42
CA ARG A 452 -14.25 -13.99 16.81
C ARG A 452 -13.02 -13.90 17.73
N ASP A 453 -12.88 -14.80 18.69
CA ASP A 453 -11.77 -14.78 19.65
C ASP A 453 -10.42 -15.08 18.97
N LYS A 454 -10.42 -16.03 18.01
CA LYS A 454 -9.23 -16.33 17.19
C LYS A 454 -8.88 -15.16 16.28
N ASP A 455 -9.88 -14.56 15.62
CA ASP A 455 -9.72 -13.39 14.77
C ASP A 455 -9.12 -12.22 15.54
N GLN A 456 -9.66 -11.93 16.72
CA GLN A 456 -9.17 -10.85 17.59
C GLN A 456 -7.79 -11.15 18.22
N SER A 457 -7.39 -12.42 18.37
CA SER A 457 -6.07 -12.78 18.87
C SER A 457 -4.96 -12.65 17.82
N ARG A 458 -5.31 -12.72 16.55
CA ARG A 458 -4.39 -12.64 15.39
C ARG A 458 -4.50 -11.27 14.74
N ARG A 459 -3.76 -10.31 15.28
CA ARG A 459 -3.86 -8.90 14.86
C ARG A 459 -2.74 -8.52 13.90
N LEU A 460 -3.02 -7.52 13.08
CA LEU A 460 -2.06 -6.82 12.23
C LEU A 460 -1.38 -5.75 13.10
N ALA A 461 -0.44 -6.13 13.93
CA ALA A 461 0.10 -5.25 14.97
C ALA A 461 1.62 -5.14 14.89
N GLY A 462 2.13 -3.92 15.01
CA GLY A 462 3.52 -3.58 15.17
C GLY A 462 4.03 -3.72 16.61
N CYS A 463 5.17 -3.10 16.92
CA CYS A 463 5.82 -3.17 18.23
C CYS A 463 5.03 -2.46 19.34
N ASN A 464 5.02 -3.07 20.52
CA ASN A 464 4.75 -2.39 21.79
C ASN A 464 6.06 -1.83 22.41
N TYR A 465 5.95 -1.18 23.57
CA TYR A 465 7.09 -0.59 24.27
C TYR A 465 8.22 -1.59 24.55
N ASP A 466 7.91 -2.78 25.12
CA ASP A 466 8.95 -3.75 25.48
C ASP A 466 9.70 -4.28 24.25
N GLN A 467 8.99 -4.49 23.16
CA GLN A 467 9.55 -4.93 21.88
C GLN A 467 10.42 -3.83 21.24
N GLY A 468 9.94 -2.59 21.17
CA GLY A 468 10.70 -1.45 20.68
C GLY A 468 11.94 -1.16 21.52
N ARG A 469 11.80 -1.22 22.86
CA ARG A 469 12.92 -1.13 23.82
C ARG A 469 13.98 -2.21 23.58
N SER A 470 13.55 -3.42 23.27
CA SER A 470 14.47 -4.52 22.97
C SER A 470 15.24 -4.24 21.67
N LEU A 471 14.59 -3.78 20.60
CA LEU A 471 15.26 -3.38 19.35
C LEU A 471 16.27 -2.25 19.59
N MET A 472 15.89 -1.20 20.32
CA MET A 472 16.77 -0.10 20.69
C MET A 472 18.03 -0.61 21.40
N LYS A 473 17.89 -1.56 22.35
CA LYS A 473 19.04 -2.13 23.05
C LYS A 473 19.91 -3.03 22.18
N ILE A 474 19.32 -3.78 21.25
CA ILE A 474 20.06 -4.68 20.37
C ILE A 474 20.90 -3.90 19.38
N PHE A 475 20.33 -2.90 18.71
CA PHE A 475 20.98 -2.16 17.64
C PHE A 475 21.76 -0.93 18.09
N ASN A 476 21.59 -0.48 19.37
CA ASN A 476 22.31 0.62 19.99
C ASN A 476 22.33 1.93 19.16
N PRO A 477 21.16 2.41 18.67
CA PRO A 477 21.09 3.61 17.84
C PRO A 477 21.40 4.89 18.62
N ARG A 478 21.80 5.95 17.89
CA ARG A 478 21.91 7.31 18.43
C ARG A 478 20.59 8.07 18.34
N ASN A 479 19.76 7.72 17.35
CA ASN A 479 18.46 8.33 17.11
C ASN A 479 17.38 7.25 16.98
N VAL A 480 16.22 7.47 17.59
CA VAL A 480 15.04 6.60 17.49
C VAL A 480 13.84 7.44 17.07
N PHE A 481 13.30 7.15 15.90
CA PHE A 481 12.10 7.80 15.40
C PHE A 481 10.95 6.80 15.34
N VAL A 482 9.89 7.07 16.12
CA VAL A 482 8.64 6.33 16.00
C VAL A 482 7.87 6.92 14.83
N TYR A 483 7.51 6.07 13.85
CA TYR A 483 6.83 6.45 12.62
C TYR A 483 5.80 5.36 12.25
N ALA A 484 5.20 5.40 11.07
CA ALA A 484 4.23 4.40 10.60
C ALA A 484 3.10 4.16 11.62
N MET A 485 2.56 5.25 12.18
CA MET A 485 1.50 5.20 13.20
C MET A 485 0.11 5.47 12.62
N GLY A 486 0.01 5.91 11.36
CA GLY A 486 -1.26 6.31 10.75
C GLY A 486 -1.90 7.52 11.42
N LEU A 487 -1.09 8.41 12.02
CA LEU A 487 -1.57 9.57 12.79
C LEU A 487 -2.01 10.73 11.91
N GLU A 488 -1.48 10.81 10.70
CA GLU A 488 -1.70 11.91 9.78
C GLU A 488 -3.13 11.86 9.23
N PRO A 489 -3.91 12.95 9.33
CA PRO A 489 -5.32 12.94 8.97
C PRO A 489 -5.57 12.68 7.47
N TRP A 490 -4.61 13.00 6.59
CA TRP A 490 -4.71 12.69 5.16
C TRP A 490 -4.61 11.18 4.83
N LEU A 491 -4.43 10.32 5.86
CA LEU A 491 -4.43 8.87 5.72
C LEU A 491 -5.73 8.21 6.17
N GLU A 492 -6.68 8.94 6.73
CA GLU A 492 -7.92 8.37 7.27
C GLU A 492 -8.68 7.53 6.25
N PHE A 493 -8.65 7.92 4.97
CA PHE A 493 -9.31 7.17 3.90
C PHE A 493 -8.69 5.79 3.62
N ILE A 494 -7.47 5.53 4.10
CA ILE A 494 -6.75 4.25 3.97
C ILE A 494 -6.78 3.47 5.28
N SER A 495 -6.40 4.11 6.40
CA SER A 495 -6.20 3.45 7.68
C SER A 495 -7.45 3.44 8.57
N SER A 496 -8.31 4.45 8.45
CA SER A 496 -9.46 4.68 9.34
C SER A 496 -9.08 4.73 10.83
N ILE A 497 -7.85 5.14 11.16
CA ILE A 497 -7.35 5.21 12.52
C ILE A 497 -7.59 6.60 13.10
N LYS A 498 -8.12 6.64 14.33
CA LYS A 498 -8.23 7.86 15.14
C LYS A 498 -7.75 7.57 16.56
N TYR A 499 -6.61 8.15 16.91
CA TYR A 499 -6.04 8.00 18.24
C TYR A 499 -6.45 9.13 19.18
N THR A 500 -6.48 8.79 20.49
CA THR A 500 -6.48 9.74 21.60
C THR A 500 -5.19 9.57 22.40
N ASP A 501 -4.93 10.49 23.33
CA ASP A 501 -3.75 10.38 24.24
C ASP A 501 -3.76 9.10 25.08
N GLU A 502 -4.94 8.49 25.30
CA GLU A 502 -5.10 7.24 26.03
C GLU A 502 -4.99 6.00 25.14
N SER A 503 -4.95 6.16 23.82
CA SER A 503 -4.79 5.03 22.89
C SER A 503 -3.49 4.30 23.17
N ARG A 504 -3.55 2.96 23.25
CA ARG A 504 -2.40 2.14 23.62
C ARG A 504 -1.16 2.41 22.75
N PRO A 505 -1.22 2.54 21.40
CA PRO A 505 -0.06 2.86 20.58
C PRO A 505 0.59 4.21 20.98
N ILE A 506 -0.21 5.20 21.37
CA ILE A 506 0.28 6.51 21.82
C ILE A 506 1.00 6.38 23.16
N VAL A 507 0.39 5.69 24.12
CA VAL A 507 0.98 5.46 25.45
C VAL A 507 2.29 4.66 25.37
N GLU A 508 2.31 3.59 24.57
CA GLU A 508 3.49 2.73 24.41
C GLU A 508 4.64 3.44 23.68
N SER A 509 4.34 4.23 22.65
CA SER A 509 5.36 5.01 21.93
C SER A 509 5.92 6.14 22.81
N ASN A 510 5.09 6.83 23.61
CA ASN A 510 5.56 7.84 24.56
C ASN A 510 6.57 7.24 25.57
N LYS A 511 6.29 6.05 26.13
CA LYS A 511 7.23 5.36 27.05
C LYS A 511 8.58 5.07 26.38
N LEU A 512 8.58 4.66 25.10
CA LEU A 512 9.83 4.39 24.39
C LEU A 512 10.64 5.68 24.19
N VAL A 513 9.99 6.75 23.73
CA VAL A 513 10.63 8.06 23.55
C VAL A 513 11.21 8.56 24.87
N GLU A 514 10.46 8.51 25.97
CA GLU A 514 10.93 8.92 27.29
C GLU A 514 12.16 8.10 27.75
N GLU A 515 12.16 6.77 27.56
CA GLU A 515 13.31 5.95 27.92
C GLU A 515 14.54 6.29 27.06
N CYS A 516 14.36 6.51 25.76
CA CYS A 516 15.45 6.90 24.85
C CYS A 516 16.10 8.22 25.32
N LEU A 517 15.28 9.24 25.56
CA LEU A 517 15.76 10.55 26.04
C LEU A 517 16.47 10.43 27.39
N GLY A 518 15.96 9.61 28.32
CA GLY A 518 16.61 9.31 29.60
C GLY A 518 17.96 8.59 29.46
N ARG A 519 18.28 8.03 28.30
CA ARG A 519 19.55 7.37 27.95
C ARG A 519 20.48 8.22 27.09
N ASN A 520 20.14 9.49 26.84
CA ASN A 520 20.80 10.39 25.87
C ASN A 520 20.78 9.86 24.43
N ILE A 521 19.73 9.14 24.07
CA ILE A 521 19.38 8.80 22.68
C ILE A 521 18.36 9.83 22.22
N ASP A 522 18.62 10.50 21.12
CA ASP A 522 17.66 11.45 20.55
C ASP A 522 16.45 10.68 19.99
N ALA A 523 15.24 11.06 20.42
CA ALA A 523 14.04 10.30 20.09
C ALA A 523 12.82 11.20 19.97
N GLU A 524 11.98 10.84 18.98
CA GLU A 524 10.73 11.57 18.69
C GLU A 524 9.70 10.62 18.07
N ARG A 525 8.41 10.83 18.36
CA ARG A 525 7.33 10.31 17.52
C ARG A 525 7.06 11.32 16.42
N LEU A 526 7.34 10.91 15.17
CA LEU A 526 7.21 11.77 14.00
C LEU A 526 5.74 12.01 13.65
N PHE A 527 5.46 13.21 13.12
CA PHE A 527 4.15 13.62 12.66
C PHE A 527 4.29 14.76 11.66
N GLY A 528 3.52 14.70 10.56
CA GLY A 528 3.51 15.73 9.53
C GLY A 528 4.79 15.75 8.69
N GLU A 529 5.75 16.60 9.02
CA GLU A 529 7.05 16.70 8.35
C GLU A 529 8.22 16.79 9.33
N LYS A 530 9.37 16.26 8.91
CA LYS A 530 10.64 16.42 9.64
C LYS A 530 11.83 16.37 8.69
N THR A 531 12.77 17.29 8.85
CA THR A 531 14.10 17.24 8.20
C THR A 531 15.17 16.97 9.25
N ILE A 532 16.07 16.03 8.97
CA ILE A 532 17.20 15.66 9.83
C ILE A 532 18.44 15.59 8.94
N GLU A 533 19.54 16.21 9.36
CA GLU A 533 20.82 16.20 8.64
C GLU A 533 21.90 15.52 9.51
N TYR A 534 22.75 14.71 8.86
CA TYR A 534 23.81 13.94 9.49
C TYR A 534 25.18 14.26 8.89
#